data_0c9021bbc271c5f1e8dde5971152d721
#
_entry.id   0c9021bbc271c5f1e8dde5971152d721
#
_cell.length_a   1.000
_cell.length_b   1.000
_cell.length_c   1.000
_cell.angle_alpha   90.00
_cell.angle_beta   90.00
_cell.angle_gamma   90.00
#
_symmetry.space_group_name_H-M   'P 1'
#
loop_
_entity.id
_entity.type
_entity.pdbx_description
1 polymer ?
#
loop_
_entity_poly.entity_id
_entity_poly.type
_entity_poly.pdbx_seq_one_letter_code
_entity_poly.pdbx_strand_id
1 'polypeptide(L)'
;MNVKSTLKIINAAHIESKPGMGKKGHTIKALVGTDIQTDRMRVTLATYEPNVLEKLHWHPIEAFYFIISGHIVVRDIEGRESEMGPGMAIYCPAGIAGAHEWESKDHVQLLAFRCTPEANRKLQFTVDKETKRSYIDLDDLIASDGVNFASHY
;
A
#
# COMPACT_ATOMS: atom_id res chain seq x y z
N MET A 1 -0.91 40.39 -12.33
CA MET A 1 -0.46 38.99 -12.58
C MET A 1 -1.67 38.09 -12.59
N ASN A 2 -1.99 37.42 -13.70
CA ASN A 2 -3.13 36.49 -13.75
C ASN A 2 -2.65 35.12 -13.31
N VAL A 3 -2.89 34.74 -12.04
CA VAL A 3 -2.55 33.42 -11.52
C VAL A 3 -3.68 32.46 -11.89
N LYS A 4 -3.37 31.44 -12.70
CA LYS A 4 -4.33 30.37 -13.01
C LYS A 4 -4.30 29.30 -11.93
N SER A 5 -5.47 28.83 -11.51
CA SER A 5 -5.57 27.71 -10.57
C SER A 5 -5.03 26.42 -11.19
N THR A 6 -4.23 25.70 -10.42
CA THR A 6 -3.74 24.36 -10.73
C THR A 6 -4.37 23.29 -9.84
N LEU A 7 -5.40 23.67 -9.07
CA LEU A 7 -6.13 22.76 -8.21
C LEU A 7 -6.72 21.59 -9.03
N LYS A 8 -6.61 20.39 -8.51
CA LYS A 8 -7.25 19.17 -9.06
C LYS A 8 -8.26 18.62 -8.07
N ILE A 9 -9.46 18.38 -8.56
CA ILE A 9 -10.51 17.67 -7.81
C ILE A 9 -10.57 16.25 -8.34
N ILE A 10 -10.48 15.27 -7.44
CA ILE A 10 -10.41 13.85 -7.78
C ILE A 10 -11.70 13.18 -7.30
N ASN A 11 -12.39 12.49 -8.18
CA ASN A 11 -13.50 11.63 -7.83
C ASN A 11 -13.08 10.16 -8.00
N ALA A 12 -12.90 9.46 -6.89
CA ALA A 12 -12.50 8.05 -6.88
C ALA A 12 -13.46 7.12 -7.65
N ALA A 13 -14.73 7.53 -7.82
CA ALA A 13 -15.69 6.76 -8.63
C ALA A 13 -15.30 6.68 -10.11
N HIS A 14 -14.58 7.69 -10.61
CA HIS A 14 -14.16 7.77 -12.01
C HIS A 14 -12.76 7.17 -12.25
N ILE A 15 -12.09 6.70 -11.21
CA ILE A 15 -10.77 6.08 -11.35
C ILE A 15 -10.93 4.58 -11.52
N GLU A 16 -10.29 4.04 -12.56
CA GLU A 16 -10.25 2.61 -12.80
C GLU A 16 -9.60 1.87 -11.63
N SER A 17 -10.25 0.80 -11.19
CA SER A 17 -9.69 -0.10 -10.20
C SER A 17 -8.73 -1.08 -10.86
N LYS A 18 -7.54 -1.25 -10.31
CA LYS A 18 -6.53 -2.19 -10.77
C LYS A 18 -6.22 -3.23 -9.70
N PRO A 19 -5.78 -4.43 -10.08
CA PRO A 19 -5.28 -5.39 -9.10
C PRO A 19 -4.23 -4.73 -8.19
N GLY A 20 -4.33 -4.99 -6.91
CA GLY A 20 -3.30 -4.62 -5.94
C GLY A 20 -2.12 -5.58 -6.00
N MET A 21 -1.18 -5.39 -5.08
CA MET A 21 0.05 -6.18 -5.08
C MET A 21 -0.21 -7.65 -4.75
N GLY A 22 -0.12 -8.48 -5.78
CA GLY A 22 0.05 -9.92 -5.65
C GLY A 22 -1.12 -10.74 -5.13
N LYS A 23 -2.29 -10.17 -4.87
CA LYS A 23 -3.37 -10.92 -4.21
C LYS A 23 -4.70 -10.80 -4.93
N LYS A 24 -5.32 -11.96 -5.15
CA LYS A 24 -6.74 -12.02 -5.49
C LYS A 24 -7.54 -11.41 -4.34
N GLY A 25 -8.45 -10.48 -4.65
CA GLY A 25 -9.27 -9.81 -3.64
C GLY A 25 -8.66 -8.52 -3.08
N HIS A 26 -7.52 -8.06 -3.62
CA HIS A 26 -6.98 -6.74 -3.34
C HIS A 26 -6.99 -5.89 -4.61
N THR A 27 -7.61 -4.72 -4.55
CA THR A 27 -7.65 -3.76 -5.64
C THR A 27 -7.25 -2.36 -5.17
N ILE A 28 -6.74 -1.55 -6.10
CA ILE A 28 -6.32 -0.18 -5.83
C ILE A 28 -6.87 0.78 -6.88
N LYS A 29 -7.16 2.01 -6.42
CA LYS A 29 -7.37 3.18 -7.26
C LYS A 29 -6.31 4.21 -6.92
N ALA A 30 -5.47 4.57 -7.90
CA ALA A 30 -4.44 5.58 -7.68
C ALA A 30 -5.05 6.98 -7.76
N LEU A 31 -5.21 7.64 -6.63
CA LEU A 31 -5.75 9.00 -6.55
C LEU A 31 -4.69 10.03 -6.92
N VAL A 32 -3.45 9.82 -6.48
CA VAL A 32 -2.27 10.64 -6.82
C VAL A 32 -1.12 9.71 -7.13
N GLY A 33 -0.32 10.04 -8.14
CA GLY A 33 0.85 9.28 -8.53
C GLY A 33 0.72 8.53 -9.86
N THR A 34 -0.37 8.75 -10.61
CA THR A 34 -0.53 8.32 -12.01
C THR A 34 -0.93 9.51 -12.88
N ASP A 35 -2.22 9.82 -12.98
CA ASP A 35 -2.72 10.94 -13.80
C ASP A 35 -2.33 12.30 -13.21
N ILE A 36 -2.25 12.40 -11.89
CA ILE A 36 -1.66 13.54 -11.20
C ILE A 36 -0.22 13.18 -10.87
N GLN A 37 0.68 13.66 -11.69
CA GLN A 37 2.11 13.40 -11.52
C GLN A 37 2.69 14.29 -10.41
N THR A 38 3.33 13.63 -9.46
CA THR A 38 4.14 14.25 -8.41
C THR A 38 5.19 13.24 -7.97
N ASP A 39 6.38 13.72 -7.66
CA ASP A 39 7.48 12.96 -7.08
C ASP A 39 7.45 12.94 -5.55
N ARG A 40 6.46 13.63 -4.94
CA ARG A 40 6.43 13.87 -3.50
C ARG A 40 5.48 12.98 -2.73
N MET A 41 4.44 12.48 -3.35
CA MET A 41 3.48 11.59 -2.70
C MET A 41 2.80 10.65 -3.69
N ARG A 42 2.40 9.52 -3.18
CA ARG A 42 1.45 8.62 -3.82
C ARG A 42 0.29 8.39 -2.85
N VAL A 43 -0.92 8.52 -3.36
CA VAL A 43 -2.15 8.25 -2.58
C VAL A 43 -2.98 7.23 -3.34
N THR A 44 -3.29 6.12 -2.70
CA THR A 44 -4.15 5.09 -3.25
C THR A 44 -5.33 4.81 -2.33
N LEU A 45 -6.48 4.59 -2.92
CA LEU A 45 -7.62 3.98 -2.25
C LEU A 45 -7.52 2.47 -2.50
N ALA A 46 -7.25 1.72 -1.46
CA ALA A 46 -7.16 0.28 -1.51
C ALA A 46 -8.43 -0.37 -0.96
N THR A 47 -8.83 -1.47 -1.59
CA THR A 47 -9.98 -2.27 -1.16
C THR A 47 -9.56 -3.73 -1.05
N TYR A 48 -9.92 -4.37 0.05
CA TYR A 48 -9.65 -5.77 0.31
C TYR A 48 -10.95 -6.52 0.51
N GLU A 49 -11.05 -7.68 -0.12
CA GLU A 49 -12.04 -8.69 0.21
C GLU A 49 -11.72 -9.34 1.57
N PRO A 50 -12.67 -10.00 2.21
CA PRO A 50 -12.40 -10.74 3.44
C PRO A 50 -11.32 -11.81 3.26
N ASN A 51 -10.52 -12.04 4.30
CA ASN A 51 -9.47 -13.06 4.36
C ASN A 51 -8.33 -12.90 3.33
N VAL A 52 -8.06 -11.68 2.91
CA VAL A 52 -6.85 -11.38 2.14
C VAL A 52 -5.69 -11.17 3.10
N LEU A 53 -4.63 -11.95 2.92
CA LEU A 53 -3.39 -11.84 3.67
C LEU A 53 -2.31 -11.17 2.81
N GLU A 54 -1.79 -10.04 3.25
CA GLU A 54 -0.51 -9.52 2.76
C GLU A 54 0.61 -10.01 3.66
N LYS A 55 1.52 -10.80 3.09
CA LYS A 55 2.65 -11.38 3.81
C LYS A 55 3.50 -10.29 4.49
N LEU A 56 4.21 -10.67 5.53
CA LEU A 56 5.14 -9.77 6.21
C LEU A 56 6.12 -9.16 5.20
N HIS A 57 6.11 -7.85 5.09
CA HIS A 57 6.92 -7.10 4.12
C HIS A 57 7.27 -5.71 4.64
N TRP A 58 8.26 -5.10 4.02
CA TRP A 58 8.64 -3.72 4.27
C TRP A 58 8.85 -2.95 2.96
N HIS A 59 8.84 -1.64 3.05
CA HIS A 59 9.08 -0.72 1.95
C HIS A 59 10.35 0.10 2.17
N PRO A 60 11.10 0.46 1.11
CA PRO A 60 12.25 1.36 1.23
C PRO A 60 11.86 2.83 1.43
N ILE A 61 10.56 3.11 1.56
CA ILE A 61 9.97 4.42 1.78
C ILE A 61 8.99 4.38 2.95
N GLU A 62 8.73 5.52 3.54
CA GLU A 62 7.69 5.67 4.56
C GLU A 62 6.29 5.47 3.96
N ALA A 63 5.43 4.84 4.73
CA ALA A 63 4.04 4.65 4.38
C ALA A 63 3.12 4.97 5.57
N PHE A 64 1.95 5.49 5.26
CA PHE A 64 0.88 5.74 6.21
C PHE A 64 -0.41 5.18 5.64
N TYR A 65 -1.17 4.49 6.48
CA TYR A 65 -2.44 3.90 6.09
C TYR A 65 -3.53 4.32 7.06
N PHE A 66 -4.69 4.66 6.53
CA PHE A 66 -5.85 5.07 7.31
C PHE A 66 -7.05 4.22 6.93
N ILE A 67 -7.65 3.55 7.91
CA ILE A 67 -8.83 2.69 7.70
C ILE A 67 -10.08 3.55 7.57
N ILE A 68 -10.76 3.44 6.44
CA ILE A 68 -12.04 4.11 6.18
C ILE A 68 -13.19 3.22 6.66
N SER A 69 -13.15 1.94 6.31
CA SER A 69 -14.17 0.95 6.68
C SER A 69 -13.56 -0.44 6.78
N GLY A 70 -14.24 -1.33 7.50
CA GLY A 70 -13.80 -2.70 7.72
C GLY A 70 -12.72 -2.83 8.80
N HIS A 71 -12.25 -4.06 9.00
CA HIS A 71 -11.30 -4.41 10.06
C HIS A 71 -10.15 -5.24 9.52
N ILE A 72 -8.95 -4.95 10.00
CA ILE A 72 -7.74 -5.71 9.69
C ILE A 72 -7.01 -6.11 10.98
N VAL A 73 -6.26 -7.20 10.91
CA VAL A 73 -5.23 -7.52 11.90
C VAL A 73 -3.88 -7.20 11.28
N VAL A 74 -3.09 -6.40 11.97
CA VAL A 74 -1.71 -6.07 11.60
C VAL A 74 -0.76 -6.82 12.53
N ARG A 75 0.29 -7.41 11.95
CA ARG A 75 1.38 -8.04 12.70
C ARG A 75 2.69 -7.34 12.36
N ASP A 76 3.44 -6.96 13.38
CA ASP A 76 4.76 -6.35 13.19
C ASP A 76 5.87 -7.41 13.00
N ILE A 77 7.12 -6.95 12.83
CA ILE A 77 8.29 -7.82 12.63
C ILE A 77 8.55 -8.76 13.82
N GLU A 78 8.10 -8.39 15.01
CA GLU A 78 8.21 -9.22 16.22
C GLU A 78 7.04 -10.20 16.38
N GLY A 79 6.03 -10.09 15.52
CA GLY A 79 4.83 -10.92 15.54
C GLY A 79 3.75 -10.42 16.50
N ARG A 80 3.86 -9.19 17.03
CA ARG A 80 2.81 -8.59 17.85
C ARG A 80 1.62 -8.23 16.96
N GLU A 81 0.44 -8.61 17.40
CA GLU A 81 -0.80 -8.35 16.69
C GLU A 81 -1.50 -7.08 17.22
N SER A 82 -2.13 -6.37 16.29
CA SER A 82 -3.01 -5.24 16.57
C SER A 82 -4.22 -5.31 15.67
N GLU A 83 -5.41 -5.24 16.25
CA GLU A 83 -6.64 -5.07 15.47
C GLU A 83 -6.85 -3.60 15.15
N MET A 84 -7.21 -3.32 13.90
CA MET A 84 -7.48 -1.97 13.41
C MET A 84 -8.85 -1.92 12.74
N GLY A 85 -9.57 -0.84 13.00
CA GLY A 85 -10.87 -0.55 12.42
C GLY A 85 -10.99 0.90 11.94
N PRO A 86 -12.22 1.33 11.55
CA PRO A 86 -12.44 2.66 11.00
C PRO A 86 -11.92 3.79 11.90
N GLY A 87 -11.26 4.77 11.32
CA GLY A 87 -10.65 5.90 12.03
C GLY A 87 -9.27 5.63 12.62
N MET A 88 -8.78 4.40 12.54
CA MET A 88 -7.42 4.06 12.98
C MET A 88 -6.41 4.22 11.85
N ALA A 89 -5.18 4.51 12.23
CA ALA A 89 -4.06 4.68 11.30
C ALA A 89 -2.83 3.92 11.76
N ILE A 90 -1.99 3.56 10.80
CA ILE A 90 -0.65 3.02 11.04
C ILE A 90 0.39 3.81 10.25
N TYR A 91 1.50 4.11 10.90
CA TYR A 91 2.70 4.64 10.27
C TYR A 91 3.75 3.54 10.18
N CYS A 92 4.24 3.30 8.98
CA CYS A 92 5.29 2.32 8.70
C CYS A 92 6.57 3.06 8.29
N PRO A 93 7.60 3.10 9.14
CA PRO A 93 8.89 3.66 8.77
C PRO A 93 9.53 2.86 7.64
N ALA A 94 10.41 3.50 6.89
CA ALA A 94 11.18 2.84 5.84
C ALA A 94 12.10 1.75 6.43
N GLY A 95 12.26 0.66 5.69
CA GLY A 95 13.15 -0.43 6.05
C GLY A 95 12.50 -1.51 6.90
N ILE A 96 13.30 -2.53 7.24
CA ILE A 96 12.81 -3.76 7.87
C ILE A 96 12.18 -3.54 9.26
N ALA A 97 12.57 -2.50 9.97
CA ALA A 97 11.97 -2.14 11.25
C ALA A 97 10.48 -1.72 11.13
N GLY A 98 10.07 -1.28 9.95
CA GLY A 98 8.68 -0.99 9.61
C GLY A 98 7.94 -2.14 8.96
N ALA A 99 8.49 -3.35 8.97
CA ALA A 99 7.85 -4.52 8.36
C ALA A 99 6.52 -4.83 9.05
N HIS A 100 5.53 -5.13 8.23
CA HIS A 100 4.18 -5.41 8.65
C HIS A 100 3.54 -6.47 7.76
N GLU A 101 2.67 -7.24 8.36
CA GLU A 101 1.75 -8.16 7.71
C GLU A 101 0.34 -7.71 8.05
N TRP A 102 -0.60 -7.84 7.14
CA TRP A 102 -1.99 -7.64 7.47
C TRP A 102 -2.94 -8.64 6.84
N GLU A 103 -4.02 -8.85 7.55
CA GLU A 103 -5.07 -9.76 7.17
C GLU A 103 -6.42 -9.05 7.32
N SER A 104 -7.17 -8.94 6.23
CA SER A 104 -8.52 -8.40 6.26
C SER A 104 -9.50 -9.38 6.91
N LYS A 105 -10.33 -8.89 7.83
CA LYS A 105 -11.35 -9.71 8.49
C LYS A 105 -12.70 -9.65 7.77
N ASP A 106 -12.95 -8.54 7.12
CA ASP A 106 -14.16 -8.26 6.35
C ASP A 106 -13.79 -7.44 5.09
N HIS A 107 -14.77 -6.81 4.44
CA HIS A 107 -14.50 -5.86 3.38
C HIS A 107 -13.85 -4.60 3.94
N VAL A 108 -12.61 -4.34 3.55
CA VAL A 108 -11.84 -3.20 4.02
C VAL A 108 -11.64 -2.19 2.93
N GLN A 109 -11.79 -0.93 3.29
CA GLN A 109 -11.36 0.20 2.48
C GLN A 109 -10.40 1.07 3.28
N LEU A 110 -9.27 1.41 2.71
CA LEU A 110 -8.26 2.25 3.35
C LEU A 110 -7.60 3.21 2.36
N LEU A 111 -7.10 4.33 2.88
CA LEU A 111 -6.18 5.20 2.17
C LEU A 111 -4.75 4.81 2.51
N ALA A 112 -3.93 4.62 1.47
CA ALA A 112 -2.50 4.41 1.58
C ALA A 112 -1.77 5.65 1.06
N PHE A 113 -0.93 6.23 1.90
CA PHE A 113 -0.05 7.33 1.57
C PHE A 113 1.39 6.84 1.59
N ARG A 114 2.13 7.15 0.53
CA ARG A 114 3.57 6.92 0.46
C ARG A 114 4.25 8.25 0.17
N CYS A 115 5.25 8.58 0.99
CA CYS A 115 5.90 9.87 0.97
C CYS A 115 7.27 9.83 0.27
N THR A 116 7.72 11.00 -0.08
CA THR A 116 8.93 11.31 -0.84
C THR A 116 10.25 10.71 -0.33
N PRO A 117 11.27 10.76 -1.19
CA PRO A 117 11.31 11.15 -2.60
C PRO A 117 10.88 10.03 -3.53
N GLU A 118 10.74 8.84 -3.00
CA GLU A 118 10.53 7.59 -3.72
C GLU A 118 9.03 7.18 -3.75
N ALA A 119 8.13 8.15 -3.59
CA ALA A 119 6.69 7.93 -3.39
C ALA A 119 6.02 7.10 -4.50
N ASN A 120 6.52 7.21 -5.73
CA ASN A 120 6.01 6.46 -6.86
C ASN A 120 6.65 5.07 -7.01
N ARG A 121 7.67 4.77 -6.25
CA ARG A 121 8.28 3.43 -6.24
C ARG A 121 7.42 2.46 -5.45
N LYS A 122 7.12 1.34 -6.08
CA LYS A 122 6.25 0.30 -5.52
C LYS A 122 7.03 -0.88 -4.95
N LEU A 123 8.31 -0.70 -4.68
CA LEU A 123 9.14 -1.76 -4.15
C LEU A 123 8.64 -2.18 -2.77
N GLN A 124 8.52 -3.48 -2.60
CA GLN A 124 8.38 -4.10 -1.30
C GLN A 124 9.23 -5.36 -1.24
N PHE A 125 9.68 -5.67 -0.04
CA PHE A 125 10.48 -6.84 0.24
C PHE A 125 9.73 -7.71 1.24
N THR A 126 9.46 -8.94 0.85
CA THR A 126 8.87 -9.92 1.74
C THR A 126 9.89 -10.36 2.78
N VAL A 127 9.44 -10.66 3.99
CA VAL A 127 10.30 -11.09 5.09
C VAL A 127 9.93 -12.51 5.49
N ASP A 128 10.93 -13.37 5.54
CA ASP A 128 10.79 -14.68 6.17
C ASP A 128 10.62 -14.51 7.69
N LYS A 129 9.53 -15.06 8.23
CA LYS A 129 9.14 -14.86 9.64
C LYS A 129 10.12 -15.46 10.63
N GLU A 130 10.79 -16.55 10.26
CA GLU A 130 11.71 -17.27 11.13
C GLU A 130 13.12 -16.67 11.09
N THR A 131 13.64 -16.49 9.89
CA THR A 131 15.01 -16.03 9.69
C THR A 131 15.16 -14.52 9.69
N LYS A 132 14.04 -13.78 9.57
CA LYS A 132 13.98 -12.31 9.39
C LYS A 132 14.76 -11.81 8.18
N ARG A 133 15.00 -12.66 7.20
CA ARG A 133 15.64 -12.30 5.93
C ARG A 133 14.63 -11.78 4.94
N SER A 134 15.00 -10.72 4.24
CA SER A 134 14.20 -10.15 3.17
C SER A 134 14.46 -10.87 1.85
N TYR A 135 13.42 -11.05 1.06
CA TYR A 135 13.50 -11.59 -0.28
C TYR A 135 12.44 -10.95 -1.18
N ILE A 136 12.57 -11.13 -2.49
CA ILE A 136 11.57 -10.73 -3.47
C ILE A 136 10.68 -11.94 -3.73
N ASP A 137 9.39 -11.78 -3.44
CA ASP A 137 8.39 -12.81 -3.71
C ASP A 137 8.03 -12.78 -5.20
N LEU A 138 8.50 -13.78 -5.94
CA LEU A 138 8.28 -13.86 -7.38
C LEU A 138 6.81 -14.12 -7.74
N ASP A 139 6.07 -14.84 -6.91
CA ASP A 139 4.65 -15.10 -7.14
C ASP A 139 3.84 -13.80 -7.00
N ASP A 140 4.11 -13.03 -5.97
CA ASP A 140 3.51 -11.72 -5.79
C ASP A 140 3.92 -10.74 -6.92
N LEU A 141 5.15 -10.84 -7.39
CA LEU A 141 5.64 -10.05 -8.52
C LEU A 141 4.90 -10.39 -9.82
N ILE A 142 4.77 -11.68 -10.13
CA ILE A 142 4.07 -12.16 -11.33
C ILE A 142 2.59 -11.80 -11.25
N ALA A 143 1.96 -12.01 -10.12
CA ALA A 143 0.54 -11.70 -9.91
C ALA A 143 0.22 -10.20 -10.02
N SER A 144 1.20 -9.33 -9.78
CA SER A 144 1.10 -7.87 -9.97
C SER A 144 1.53 -7.39 -11.36
N ASP A 145 1.65 -8.29 -12.35
CA ASP A 145 2.15 -8.00 -13.70
C ASP A 145 3.52 -7.30 -13.71
N GLY A 146 4.36 -7.60 -12.73
CA GLY A 146 5.68 -6.98 -12.58
C GLY A 146 5.64 -5.50 -12.23
N VAL A 147 4.48 -4.95 -11.87
CA VAL A 147 4.29 -3.51 -11.58
C VAL A 147 5.25 -3.00 -10.51
N ASN A 148 5.67 -3.87 -9.60
CA ASN A 148 6.61 -3.52 -8.54
C ASN A 148 8.04 -3.30 -9.04
N PHE A 149 8.37 -3.80 -10.22
CA PHE A 149 9.71 -3.69 -10.82
C PHE A 149 9.74 -2.78 -12.03
N ALA A 150 8.78 -2.94 -12.96
CA ALA A 150 8.79 -2.23 -14.22
C ALA A 150 8.67 -0.71 -14.10
N SER A 151 8.18 -0.20 -12.99
CA SER A 151 8.02 1.24 -12.78
C SER A 151 9.23 1.92 -12.11
N HIS A 152 10.34 1.20 -11.92
CA HIS A 152 11.46 1.69 -11.10
C HIS A 152 12.78 1.81 -11.84
N TYR A 153 12.82 1.34 -13.09
CA TYR A 153 14.02 1.36 -13.92
C TYR A 153 13.72 1.91 -15.30
#